data_c878288a4e07376b2d7ceae494e7bfdd
#
_entry.id   c878288a4e07376b2d7ceae494e7bfdd
#
_cell.length_a   1.000
_cell.length_b   1.000
_cell.length_c   1.000
_cell.angle_alpha   90.00
_cell.angle_beta   90.00
_cell.angle_gamma   90.00
#
_symmetry.space_group_name_H-M   'P 1'
#
loop_
_entity.id
_entity.type
_entity.pdbx_description
1 polymer ?
#
loop_
_entity_poly.entity_id
_entity_poly.type
_entity_poly.pdbx_seq_one_letter_code
_entity_poly.pdbx_strand_id
1 'polypeptide(L)'
;MINPVVYIPLELKARDLDSRLILAVELINKGLNIIIGQQWSLSKNIFNVPQGLFLFKTVNEIQATQMVDAVDAGHIVSATDEEVLACACDECFESGLCHTAAKNMHVFFANNKKHAEIVKNQFVEMKNKTIITGNPRMEIAKKWGKILYQKEIMRIKNEIGPYFLFNTNFGWVNSIWKENEDPRDIAIRTGHLELNDKRSIEAYEDEIEWEKSNMYELERVIEWFTKLDTPLKTVIRPHPAEDVSYWKKKYSHKDVYIIENSPPTPWILASEALVHTTCTTGFEARLLEVPSLSITPKINSKYHSYILSNLVSPTARNYDEAVEAISDFILGNNNLIINSNENNKKMEKFFPDLDNISAVRNISKIISNSIQKNLENEDLGYKWTLRKDCSWVNLSRRKEWINKFSASTEEIASKVQIIGNILNINKEIKVQKIDDSLFNIWSN
;
A
#
# COMPACT_ATOMS: atom_id res chain seq x y z
N MET A 1 32.35 12.42 -8.22
CA MET A 1 31.28 11.93 -9.12
C MET A 1 29.96 12.14 -8.42
N ILE A 2 28.92 12.65 -9.11
CA ILE A 2 27.61 12.82 -8.51
C ILE A 2 26.90 11.47 -8.64
N ASN A 3 26.43 10.93 -7.50
CA ASN A 3 25.74 9.65 -7.49
C ASN A 3 24.41 9.76 -8.24
N PRO A 4 24.04 8.76 -9.05
CA PRO A 4 22.76 8.72 -9.74
C PRO A 4 21.59 8.80 -8.76
N VAL A 5 20.50 9.44 -9.19
CA VAL A 5 19.32 9.70 -8.35
C VAL A 5 18.19 8.73 -8.68
N VAL A 6 17.54 8.18 -7.65
CA VAL A 6 16.29 7.44 -7.76
C VAL A 6 15.18 8.23 -7.09
N TYR A 7 14.12 8.51 -7.83
CA TYR A 7 12.92 9.21 -7.38
C TYR A 7 11.87 8.18 -6.95
N ILE A 8 11.41 8.27 -5.70
CA ILE A 8 10.45 7.32 -5.13
C ILE A 8 9.17 8.07 -4.72
N PRO A 9 8.18 8.14 -5.60
CA PRO A 9 6.88 8.75 -5.31
C PRO A 9 6.12 7.97 -4.24
N LEU A 10 5.48 8.71 -3.31
CA LEU A 10 4.59 8.21 -2.25
C LEU A 10 3.23 8.88 -2.38
N GLU A 11 2.16 8.16 -2.06
CA GLU A 11 0.82 8.73 -1.97
C GLU A 11 0.36 8.88 -0.52
N LEU A 12 0.36 7.78 0.23
CA LEU A 12 -0.12 7.72 1.59
C LEU A 12 1.03 7.36 2.54
N LYS A 13 1.40 8.30 3.43
CA LYS A 13 2.46 8.08 4.42
C LYS A 13 2.25 6.77 5.20
N ALA A 14 1.05 6.60 5.76
CA ALA A 14 0.72 5.47 6.61
C ALA A 14 0.84 4.10 5.91
N ARG A 15 0.71 4.05 4.58
CA ARG A 15 0.76 2.83 3.79
C ARG A 15 2.12 2.61 3.14
N ASP A 16 2.68 3.68 2.57
CA ASP A 16 3.76 3.55 1.60
C ASP A 16 5.15 3.83 2.19
N LEU A 17 5.24 4.72 3.20
CA LEU A 17 6.53 5.27 3.64
C LEU A 17 7.54 4.20 4.04
N ASP A 18 7.17 3.29 4.93
CA ASP A 18 8.13 2.34 5.51
C ASP A 18 8.64 1.34 4.46
N SER A 19 7.76 0.88 3.55
CA SER A 19 8.14 -0.01 2.45
C SER A 19 9.07 0.67 1.43
N ARG A 20 8.89 1.94 1.21
CA ARG A 20 9.73 2.73 0.31
C ARG A 20 11.03 3.15 0.98
N LEU A 21 11.03 3.44 2.28
CA LEU A 21 12.26 3.73 3.03
C LEU A 21 13.19 2.51 3.11
N ILE A 22 12.66 1.30 3.30
CA ILE A 22 13.52 0.10 3.35
C ILE A 22 14.19 -0.16 1.99
N LEU A 23 13.46 0.07 0.90
CA LEU A 23 14.02 0.01 -0.44
C LEU A 23 15.04 1.15 -0.68
N ALA A 24 14.72 2.37 -0.23
CA ALA A 24 15.62 3.52 -0.33
C ALA A 24 16.96 3.26 0.37
N VAL A 25 16.93 2.73 1.59
CA VAL A 25 18.15 2.42 2.37
C VAL A 25 18.99 1.34 1.67
N GLU A 26 18.36 0.32 1.08
CA GLU A 26 19.09 -0.69 0.31
C GLU A 26 19.70 -0.12 -0.98
N LEU A 27 19.00 0.81 -1.66
CA LEU A 27 19.56 1.52 -2.84
C LEU A 27 20.74 2.44 -2.45
N ILE A 28 20.64 3.11 -1.31
CA ILE A 28 21.75 3.93 -0.77
C ILE A 28 22.97 3.06 -0.46
N ASN A 29 22.78 1.84 0.05
CA ASN A 29 23.86 0.90 0.26
C ASN A 29 24.59 0.54 -1.03
N LYS A 30 23.91 0.64 -2.19
CA LYS A 30 24.48 0.47 -3.53
C LYS A 30 25.06 1.75 -4.14
N GLY A 31 25.15 2.84 -3.36
CA GLY A 31 25.76 4.10 -3.78
C GLY A 31 24.85 5.01 -4.58
N LEU A 32 23.54 4.87 -4.48
CA LEU A 32 22.56 5.72 -5.14
C LEU A 32 22.05 6.82 -4.20
N ASN A 33 21.71 7.98 -4.75
CA ASN A 33 20.99 9.03 -4.04
C ASN A 33 19.48 8.84 -4.19
N ILE A 34 18.72 9.11 -3.15
CA ILE A 34 17.28 8.91 -3.15
C ILE A 34 16.57 10.23 -2.90
N ILE A 35 15.61 10.55 -3.75
CA ILE A 35 14.62 11.58 -3.49
C ILE A 35 13.27 10.90 -3.33
N ILE A 36 12.72 11.00 -2.13
CA ILE A 36 11.49 10.32 -1.72
C ILE A 36 10.47 11.32 -1.20
N GLY A 37 9.22 11.12 -1.52
CA GLY A 37 8.13 11.92 -0.97
C GLY A 37 6.88 11.93 -1.82
N GLN A 38 6.05 12.94 -1.56
CA GLN A 38 4.71 13.04 -2.10
C GLN A 38 4.68 13.04 -3.63
N GLN A 39 3.90 12.11 -4.23
CA GLN A 39 3.90 11.87 -5.68
C GLN A 39 3.56 13.12 -6.51
N TRP A 40 2.65 13.97 -6.06
CA TRP A 40 2.27 15.18 -6.79
C TRP A 40 3.39 16.23 -6.80
N SER A 41 4.17 16.31 -5.71
CA SER A 41 5.35 17.18 -5.65
C SER A 41 6.45 16.69 -6.60
N LEU A 42 6.66 15.38 -6.69
CA LEU A 42 7.61 14.79 -7.64
C LEU A 42 7.15 14.97 -9.09
N SER A 43 5.86 14.70 -9.39
CA SER A 43 5.31 14.82 -10.74
C SER A 43 5.47 16.24 -11.30
N LYS A 44 5.21 17.27 -10.49
CA LYS A 44 5.36 18.68 -10.89
C LYS A 44 6.80 19.10 -11.16
N ASN A 45 7.76 18.35 -10.64
CA ASN A 45 9.18 18.64 -10.79
C ASN A 45 9.91 17.74 -11.79
N ILE A 46 9.22 16.84 -12.48
CA ILE A 46 9.83 15.86 -13.41
C ILE A 46 10.79 16.54 -14.40
N PHE A 47 10.41 17.67 -15.01
CA PHE A 47 11.24 18.39 -15.98
C PHE A 47 12.32 19.28 -15.33
N ASN A 48 12.28 19.50 -14.02
CA ASN A 48 13.16 20.45 -13.31
C ASN A 48 14.26 19.78 -12.49
N VAL A 49 14.20 18.46 -12.34
CA VAL A 49 15.14 17.69 -11.51
C VAL A 49 16.21 17.00 -12.35
N PRO A 50 17.38 16.63 -11.79
CA PRO A 50 18.40 15.86 -12.48
C PRO A 50 17.83 14.58 -13.07
N GLN A 51 18.31 14.20 -14.25
CA GLN A 51 17.94 12.93 -14.84
C GLN A 51 18.30 11.78 -13.90
N GLY A 52 17.40 10.82 -13.78
CA GLY A 52 17.52 9.69 -12.87
C GLY A 52 16.49 8.60 -13.18
N LEU A 53 16.26 7.72 -12.23
CA LEU A 53 15.22 6.69 -12.35
C LEU A 53 14.01 7.07 -11.50
N PHE A 54 12.82 7.10 -12.10
CA PHE A 54 11.54 7.19 -11.39
C PHE A 54 10.99 5.78 -11.14
N LEU A 55 10.76 5.45 -9.87
CA LEU A 55 10.12 4.19 -9.45
C LEU A 55 8.66 4.44 -9.06
N PHE A 56 7.76 4.34 -10.01
CA PHE A 56 6.33 4.51 -9.81
C PHE A 56 5.73 3.38 -8.96
N LYS A 57 4.63 3.69 -8.24
CA LYS A 57 3.98 2.74 -7.32
C LYS A 57 2.82 1.96 -7.95
N THR A 58 2.27 2.44 -9.07
CA THR A 58 1.19 1.83 -9.82
C THR A 58 1.33 2.16 -11.31
N VAL A 59 0.55 1.50 -12.14
CA VAL A 59 0.66 1.53 -13.60
C VAL A 59 -0.67 1.88 -14.29
N ASN A 60 -1.58 2.52 -13.55
CA ASN A 60 -2.86 3.01 -14.03
C ASN A 60 -2.72 4.24 -14.95
N GLU A 61 -3.83 4.64 -15.59
CA GLU A 61 -3.87 5.75 -16.56
C GLU A 61 -3.35 7.08 -15.97
N ILE A 62 -3.63 7.37 -14.71
CA ILE A 62 -3.18 8.62 -14.06
C ILE A 62 -1.66 8.66 -13.94
N GLN A 63 -1.03 7.55 -13.52
CA GLN A 63 0.42 7.48 -13.40
C GLN A 63 1.10 7.31 -14.76
N ALA A 64 0.43 6.72 -15.74
CA ALA A 64 0.95 6.56 -17.09
C ALA A 64 1.25 7.91 -17.77
N THR A 65 0.44 8.95 -17.53
CA THR A 65 0.72 10.30 -18.04
C THR A 65 2.02 10.86 -17.43
N GLN A 66 2.24 10.64 -16.15
CA GLN A 66 3.48 11.04 -15.46
C GLN A 66 4.70 10.22 -15.91
N MET A 67 4.49 8.96 -16.32
CA MET A 67 5.56 8.14 -16.92
C MET A 67 5.98 8.69 -18.29
N VAL A 68 5.03 9.17 -19.11
CA VAL A 68 5.33 9.85 -20.37
C VAL A 68 6.17 11.10 -20.10
N ASP A 69 5.74 11.96 -19.18
CA ASP A 69 6.48 13.16 -18.80
C ASP A 69 7.92 12.82 -18.32
N ALA A 70 8.06 11.74 -17.56
CA ALA A 70 9.37 11.31 -17.07
C ALA A 70 10.28 10.82 -18.21
N VAL A 71 9.76 10.07 -19.18
CA VAL A 71 10.52 9.63 -20.36
C VAL A 71 10.91 10.83 -21.20
N ASP A 72 9.99 11.77 -21.45
CA ASP A 72 10.25 13.00 -22.24
C ASP A 72 11.29 13.90 -21.55
N ALA A 73 11.35 13.90 -20.22
CA ALA A 73 12.39 14.57 -19.45
C ALA A 73 13.74 13.83 -19.44
N GLY A 74 13.82 12.62 -20.04
CA GLY A 74 15.04 11.80 -20.12
C GLY A 74 15.29 10.95 -18.87
N HIS A 75 14.27 10.68 -18.06
CA HIS A 75 14.38 9.75 -16.92
C HIS A 75 14.15 8.31 -17.36
N ILE A 76 14.74 7.36 -16.62
CA ILE A 76 14.37 5.95 -16.71
C ILE A 76 13.10 5.74 -15.88
N VAL A 77 12.13 5.01 -16.42
CA VAL A 77 10.88 4.71 -15.74
C VAL A 77 10.82 3.23 -15.37
N SER A 78 10.57 2.94 -14.11
CA SER A 78 10.26 1.60 -13.60
C SER A 78 9.06 1.67 -12.66
N ALA A 79 8.37 0.57 -12.49
CA ALA A 79 7.20 0.55 -11.61
C ALA A 79 7.05 -0.78 -10.85
N THR A 80 6.46 -0.68 -9.67
CA THR A 80 5.73 -1.75 -8.98
C THR A 80 4.24 -1.54 -9.23
N ASP A 81 3.38 -2.44 -8.73
CA ASP A 81 1.95 -2.17 -8.68
C ASP A 81 1.40 -2.50 -7.30
N GLU A 82 1.06 -1.43 -6.56
CA GLU A 82 0.52 -1.53 -5.19
C GLU A 82 -1.00 -1.75 -5.17
N GLU A 83 -1.70 -1.40 -6.25
CA GLU A 83 -3.17 -1.50 -6.29
C GLU A 83 -3.63 -2.97 -6.45
N VAL A 84 -2.84 -3.79 -7.11
CA VAL A 84 -3.16 -5.21 -7.32
C VAL A 84 -2.58 -6.16 -6.26
N LEU A 85 -2.05 -5.64 -5.15
CA LEU A 85 -1.49 -6.46 -4.07
C LEU A 85 -2.50 -7.42 -3.43
N ALA A 86 -3.74 -7.01 -3.37
CA ALA A 86 -4.83 -7.80 -2.80
C ALA A 86 -5.65 -8.55 -3.85
N CYS A 87 -5.22 -8.55 -5.12
CA CYS A 87 -5.94 -9.25 -6.19
C CYS A 87 -5.88 -10.77 -6.05
N ALA A 88 -7.02 -11.41 -6.33
CA ALA A 88 -7.20 -12.87 -6.27
C ALA A 88 -7.74 -13.48 -7.57
N CYS A 89 -7.91 -12.71 -8.65
CA CYS A 89 -8.41 -13.16 -9.94
C CYS A 89 -7.72 -12.47 -11.11
N ASP A 90 -7.89 -13.00 -12.32
CA ASP A 90 -7.22 -12.53 -13.53
C ASP A 90 -7.68 -11.11 -13.90
N GLU A 91 -8.97 -10.85 -13.86
CA GLU A 91 -9.58 -9.57 -14.21
C GLU A 91 -9.03 -8.42 -13.36
N CYS A 92 -8.78 -8.68 -12.08
CA CYS A 92 -8.20 -7.70 -11.18
C CYS A 92 -6.77 -7.31 -11.60
N PHE A 93 -5.95 -8.26 -12.03
CA PHE A 93 -4.61 -7.99 -12.53
C PHE A 93 -4.65 -7.33 -13.93
N GLU A 94 -5.58 -7.74 -14.79
CA GLU A 94 -5.74 -7.19 -16.15
C GLU A 94 -6.12 -5.71 -16.12
N SER A 95 -6.92 -5.27 -15.16
CA SER A 95 -7.33 -3.87 -15.01
C SER A 95 -6.22 -2.96 -14.47
N GLY A 96 -5.16 -3.51 -13.89
CA GLY A 96 -4.10 -2.73 -13.23
C GLY A 96 -3.19 -1.98 -14.20
N LEU A 97 -2.80 -2.61 -15.32
CA LEU A 97 -1.81 -2.05 -16.25
C LEU A 97 -2.46 -1.50 -17.52
N CYS A 98 -2.21 -0.22 -17.83
CA CYS A 98 -2.63 0.39 -19.09
C CYS A 98 -1.51 0.33 -20.15
N HIS A 99 -1.91 0.43 -21.44
CA HIS A 99 -1.00 0.37 -22.59
C HIS A 99 0.07 1.48 -22.55
N THR A 100 -0.31 2.70 -22.19
CA THR A 100 0.61 3.84 -22.12
C THR A 100 1.72 3.59 -21.09
N ALA A 101 1.40 3.02 -19.90
CA ALA A 101 2.40 2.64 -18.93
C ALA A 101 3.31 1.53 -19.45
N ALA A 102 2.75 0.46 -20.05
CA ALA A 102 3.51 -0.66 -20.61
C ALA A 102 4.56 -0.21 -21.64
N LYS A 103 4.20 0.73 -22.52
CA LYS A 103 5.09 1.29 -23.56
C LYS A 103 6.26 2.05 -22.94
N ASN A 104 6.03 2.84 -21.91
CA ASN A 104 7.00 3.80 -21.36
C ASN A 104 7.89 3.23 -20.24
N MET A 105 7.61 2.02 -19.73
CA MET A 105 8.44 1.39 -18.69
C MET A 105 9.69 0.74 -19.25
N HIS A 106 10.80 0.89 -18.51
CA HIS A 106 12.04 0.15 -18.70
C HIS A 106 11.98 -1.23 -18.03
N VAL A 107 11.53 -1.29 -16.77
CA VAL A 107 11.33 -2.53 -16.01
C VAL A 107 10.05 -2.43 -15.19
N PHE A 108 9.31 -3.54 -15.16
CA PHE A 108 8.16 -3.74 -14.30
C PHE A 108 8.43 -4.83 -13.27
N PHE A 109 8.21 -4.51 -12.00
CA PHE A 109 8.42 -5.40 -10.88
C PHE A 109 7.09 -6.07 -10.48
N ALA A 110 6.86 -7.26 -11.00
CA ALA A 110 5.63 -8.00 -10.74
C ALA A 110 5.61 -8.61 -9.33
N ASN A 111 4.46 -8.53 -8.67
CA ASN A 111 4.26 -8.98 -7.30
C ASN A 111 4.37 -10.51 -7.15
N ASN A 112 3.97 -11.28 -8.19
CA ASN A 112 3.97 -12.74 -8.19
C ASN A 112 3.98 -13.30 -9.62
N LYS A 113 4.01 -14.63 -9.75
CA LYS A 113 4.03 -15.31 -11.05
C LYS A 113 2.78 -15.02 -11.88
N LYS A 114 1.60 -15.06 -11.25
CA LYS A 114 0.32 -14.85 -11.93
C LYS A 114 0.24 -13.45 -12.51
N HIS A 115 0.61 -12.44 -11.71
CA HIS A 115 0.70 -11.05 -12.18
C HIS A 115 1.65 -10.91 -13.37
N ALA A 116 2.84 -11.52 -13.29
CA ALA A 116 3.80 -11.46 -14.40
C ALA A 116 3.30 -12.14 -15.67
N GLU A 117 2.60 -13.28 -15.57
CA GLU A 117 2.01 -13.97 -16.71
C GLU A 117 0.96 -13.13 -17.40
N ILE A 118 0.04 -12.53 -16.64
CA ILE A 118 -1.04 -11.67 -17.17
C ILE A 118 -0.45 -10.47 -17.90
N VAL A 119 0.47 -9.73 -17.25
CA VAL A 119 1.12 -8.57 -17.86
C VAL A 119 1.85 -8.92 -19.16
N LYS A 120 2.57 -10.06 -19.19
CA LYS A 120 3.29 -10.52 -20.40
C LYS A 120 2.37 -10.98 -21.52
N ASN A 121 1.18 -11.50 -21.19
CA ASN A 121 0.19 -11.93 -22.16
C ASN A 121 -0.59 -10.73 -22.73
N GLN A 122 -0.90 -9.74 -21.88
CA GLN A 122 -1.65 -8.56 -22.25
C GLN A 122 -0.82 -7.61 -23.15
N PHE A 123 0.48 -7.47 -22.86
CA PHE A 123 1.38 -6.55 -23.57
C PHE A 123 2.66 -7.25 -24.04
N VAL A 124 2.83 -7.37 -25.35
CA VAL A 124 3.98 -8.06 -25.98
C VAL A 124 5.31 -7.41 -25.58
N GLU A 125 5.36 -6.08 -25.49
CA GLU A 125 6.52 -5.30 -25.10
C GLU A 125 6.97 -5.57 -23.65
N MET A 126 6.06 -6.08 -22.81
CA MET A 126 6.35 -6.38 -21.41
C MET A 126 7.03 -7.74 -21.19
N LYS A 127 7.10 -8.60 -22.21
CA LYS A 127 7.68 -9.94 -22.09
C LYS A 127 9.10 -9.94 -21.51
N ASN A 128 9.93 -9.01 -21.97
CA ASN A 128 11.34 -8.87 -21.56
C ASN A 128 11.56 -7.82 -20.46
N LYS A 129 10.53 -7.03 -20.13
CA LYS A 129 10.60 -5.96 -19.14
C LYS A 129 10.04 -6.38 -17.77
N THR A 130 9.24 -7.45 -17.70
CA THR A 130 8.56 -7.89 -16.48
C THR A 130 9.39 -8.90 -15.71
N ILE A 131 9.74 -8.55 -14.47
CA ILE A 131 10.54 -9.38 -13.56
C ILE A 131 9.74 -9.65 -12.28
N ILE A 132 9.68 -10.90 -11.85
CA ILE A 132 9.04 -11.30 -10.60
C ILE A 132 9.97 -10.96 -9.45
N THR A 133 9.59 -10.03 -8.61
CA THR A 133 10.40 -9.60 -7.45
C THR A 133 9.68 -9.74 -6.12
N GLY A 134 8.37 -9.83 -6.12
CA GLY A 134 7.56 -9.58 -4.94
C GLY A 134 7.41 -8.08 -4.69
N ASN A 135 6.86 -7.74 -3.52
CA ASN A 135 6.60 -6.36 -3.13
C ASN A 135 7.22 -6.04 -1.77
N PRO A 136 7.92 -4.90 -1.62
CA PRO A 136 8.56 -4.50 -0.36
C PRO A 136 7.59 -4.40 0.82
N ARG A 137 6.33 -3.96 0.59
CA ARG A 137 5.31 -3.85 1.64
C ARG A 137 4.97 -5.22 2.24
N MET A 138 4.81 -6.23 1.41
CA MET A 138 4.54 -7.60 1.86
C MET A 138 5.75 -8.22 2.54
N GLU A 139 6.96 -7.90 2.08
CA GLU A 139 8.20 -8.35 2.72
C GLU A 139 8.37 -7.73 4.11
N ILE A 140 7.99 -6.46 4.32
CA ILE A 140 7.99 -5.86 5.67
C ILE A 140 7.04 -6.63 6.58
N ALA A 141 5.79 -6.86 6.15
CA ALA A 141 4.83 -7.62 6.94
C ALA A 141 5.38 -9.00 7.30
N LYS A 142 5.97 -9.74 6.35
CA LYS A 142 6.48 -11.09 6.60
C LYS A 142 7.74 -11.14 7.46
N LYS A 143 8.73 -10.24 7.21
CA LYS A 143 10.09 -10.38 7.78
C LYS A 143 10.42 -9.39 8.88
N TRP A 144 10.04 -8.13 8.70
CA TRP A 144 10.61 -7.04 9.51
C TRP A 144 9.61 -6.30 10.37
N GLY A 145 8.30 -6.53 10.20
CA GLY A 145 7.27 -5.78 10.89
C GLY A 145 7.42 -5.79 12.42
N LYS A 146 7.71 -6.95 13.00
CA LYS A 146 7.90 -7.08 14.45
C LYS A 146 9.09 -6.25 14.97
N ILE A 147 10.19 -6.19 14.20
CA ILE A 147 11.42 -5.47 14.59
C ILE A 147 11.26 -3.98 14.33
N LEU A 148 10.75 -3.62 13.14
CA LEU A 148 10.60 -2.24 12.69
C LEU A 148 9.67 -1.45 13.64
N TYR A 149 8.60 -2.08 14.11
CA TYR A 149 7.59 -1.44 14.95
C TYR A 149 7.64 -1.84 16.43
N GLN A 150 8.72 -2.48 16.89
CA GLN A 150 8.82 -3.01 18.26
C GLN A 150 8.45 -1.99 19.34
N LYS A 151 8.99 -0.77 19.26
CA LYS A 151 8.70 0.30 20.23
C LYS A 151 7.24 0.74 20.19
N GLU A 152 6.67 0.84 18.98
CA GLU A 152 5.29 1.25 18.78
C GLU A 152 4.30 0.19 19.26
N ILE A 153 4.58 -1.09 18.99
CA ILE A 153 3.80 -2.23 19.50
C ILE A 153 3.77 -2.21 21.03
N MET A 154 4.93 -2.03 21.68
CA MET A 154 5.02 -1.95 23.13
C MET A 154 4.21 -0.76 23.67
N ARG A 155 4.32 0.40 23.05
CA ARG A 155 3.54 1.58 23.43
C ARG A 155 2.04 1.31 23.34
N ILE A 156 1.56 0.78 22.21
CA ILE A 156 0.14 0.47 21.99
C ILE A 156 -0.36 -0.51 23.07
N LYS A 157 0.37 -1.59 23.33
CA LYS A 157 -0.01 -2.58 24.34
C LYS A 157 -0.08 -1.99 25.75
N ASN A 158 0.84 -1.09 26.08
CA ASN A 158 0.87 -0.45 27.40
C ASN A 158 -0.25 0.59 27.57
N GLU A 159 -0.57 1.34 26.51
CA GLU A 159 -1.58 2.42 26.56
C GLU A 159 -3.01 1.89 26.47
N ILE A 160 -3.25 0.86 25.66
CA ILE A 160 -4.60 0.37 25.37
C ILE A 160 -4.91 -0.94 26.13
N GLY A 161 -3.91 -1.82 26.29
CA GLY A 161 -4.12 -3.18 26.76
C GLY A 161 -4.56 -4.13 25.63
N PRO A 162 -5.13 -5.30 25.95
CA PRO A 162 -5.62 -6.25 24.96
C PRO A 162 -6.86 -5.72 24.23
N TYR A 163 -6.89 -5.87 22.88
CA TYR A 163 -7.98 -5.34 22.08
C TYR A 163 -8.23 -6.14 20.79
N PHE A 164 -9.45 -5.99 20.26
CA PHE A 164 -9.78 -6.36 18.90
C PHE A 164 -9.63 -5.13 17.98
N LEU A 165 -8.99 -5.33 16.85
CA LEU A 165 -8.82 -4.30 15.82
C LEU A 165 -9.89 -4.45 14.73
N PHE A 166 -10.69 -3.41 14.53
CA PHE A 166 -11.69 -3.34 13.47
C PHE A 166 -11.19 -2.41 12.36
N ASN A 167 -10.76 -2.99 11.25
CA ASN A 167 -10.35 -2.19 10.07
C ASN A 167 -11.50 -2.06 9.10
N THR A 168 -11.79 -0.82 8.71
CA THR A 168 -12.86 -0.50 7.79
C THR A 168 -12.33 -0.28 6.36
N ASN A 169 -13.23 -0.31 5.37
CA ASN A 169 -12.91 -0.10 3.96
C ASN A 169 -14.15 0.40 3.20
N PHE A 170 -14.65 1.61 3.57
CA PHE A 170 -15.92 2.16 3.08
C PHE A 170 -15.68 3.51 2.38
N GLY A 171 -14.73 3.55 1.45
CA GLY A 171 -14.30 4.77 0.78
C GLY A 171 -15.35 5.40 -0.13
N TRP A 172 -16.31 4.63 -0.65
CA TRP A 172 -17.42 5.13 -1.44
C TRP A 172 -18.61 5.56 -0.58
N VAL A 173 -18.99 4.74 0.40
CA VAL A 173 -20.19 4.99 1.25
C VAL A 173 -19.90 6.02 2.33
N ASN A 174 -18.71 6.03 2.90
CA ASN A 174 -18.27 6.99 3.91
C ASN A 174 -17.08 7.82 3.42
N SER A 175 -17.15 8.34 2.19
CA SER A 175 -16.06 9.07 1.54
C SER A 175 -15.61 10.30 2.33
N ILE A 176 -14.29 10.48 2.44
CA ILE A 176 -13.68 11.71 2.98
C ILE A 176 -14.04 12.96 2.15
N TRP A 177 -14.47 12.78 0.91
CA TRP A 177 -14.82 13.87 -0.02
C TRP A 177 -16.30 14.26 0.01
N LYS A 178 -17.16 13.50 0.72
CA LYS A 178 -18.63 13.65 0.69
C LYS A 178 -19.17 15.05 1.05
N GLU A 179 -18.38 15.85 1.79
CA GLU A 179 -18.75 17.22 2.10
C GLU A 179 -18.47 18.21 0.95
N ASN A 180 -17.55 17.87 0.05
CA ASN A 180 -17.07 18.74 -1.01
C ASN A 180 -17.50 18.29 -2.41
N GLU A 181 -17.71 17.00 -2.62
CA GLU A 181 -18.01 16.41 -3.92
C GLU A 181 -18.77 15.08 -3.71
N ASP A 182 -19.82 14.85 -4.51
CA ASP A 182 -20.54 13.57 -4.49
C ASP A 182 -19.60 12.43 -4.90
N PRO A 183 -19.52 11.31 -4.16
CA PRO A 183 -18.72 10.16 -4.54
C PRO A 183 -19.00 9.65 -5.96
N ARG A 184 -20.24 9.79 -6.45
CA ARG A 184 -20.61 9.45 -7.82
C ARG A 184 -19.92 10.35 -8.85
N ASP A 185 -19.82 11.66 -8.58
CA ASP A 185 -19.13 12.60 -9.46
C ASP A 185 -17.62 12.32 -9.48
N ILE A 186 -17.06 11.93 -8.32
CA ILE A 186 -15.67 11.46 -8.24
C ILE A 186 -15.48 10.22 -9.12
N ALA A 187 -16.37 9.24 -9.03
CA ALA A 187 -16.31 8.01 -9.81
C ALA A 187 -16.37 8.29 -11.32
N ILE A 188 -17.21 9.22 -11.76
CA ILE A 188 -17.31 9.66 -13.16
C ILE A 188 -16.00 10.32 -13.60
N ARG A 189 -15.51 11.28 -12.83
CA ARG A 189 -14.30 12.05 -13.14
C ARG A 189 -13.03 11.20 -13.19
N THR A 190 -12.97 10.13 -12.39
CA THR A 190 -11.83 9.21 -12.33
C THR A 190 -11.94 8.03 -13.31
N GLY A 191 -13.02 7.95 -14.11
CA GLY A 191 -13.27 6.86 -15.04
C GLY A 191 -13.71 5.54 -14.39
N HIS A 192 -14.07 5.58 -13.10
CA HIS A 192 -14.61 4.43 -12.37
C HIS A 192 -16.08 4.17 -12.71
N LEU A 193 -16.80 5.21 -13.14
CA LEU A 193 -18.19 5.15 -13.61
C LEU A 193 -18.33 5.85 -14.98
N GLU A 194 -18.70 5.08 -15.99
CA GLU A 194 -19.02 5.56 -17.33
C GLU A 194 -20.53 5.57 -17.55
N LEU A 195 -21.15 6.77 -17.63
CA LEU A 195 -22.59 6.92 -17.69
C LEU A 195 -23.23 6.37 -18.99
N ASN A 196 -22.43 6.23 -20.06
CA ASN A 196 -22.87 5.70 -21.35
C ASN A 196 -22.68 4.18 -21.46
N ASP A 197 -22.09 3.54 -20.47
CA ASP A 197 -21.92 2.09 -20.42
C ASP A 197 -22.80 1.49 -19.30
N LYS A 198 -23.81 0.72 -19.70
CA LYS A 198 -24.71 0.04 -18.78
C LYS A 198 -23.98 -0.91 -17.83
N ARG A 199 -22.91 -1.58 -18.30
CA ARG A 199 -22.11 -2.50 -17.46
C ARG A 199 -21.31 -1.75 -16.39
N SER A 200 -20.79 -0.57 -16.74
CA SER A 200 -20.10 0.29 -15.78
C SER A 200 -21.06 0.77 -14.68
N ILE A 201 -22.30 1.15 -15.05
CA ILE A 201 -23.32 1.58 -14.08
C ILE A 201 -23.68 0.41 -13.15
N GLU A 202 -24.01 -0.76 -13.71
CA GLU A 202 -24.35 -1.94 -12.92
C GLU A 202 -23.21 -2.37 -11.98
N ALA A 203 -21.95 -2.28 -12.44
CA ALA A 203 -20.78 -2.58 -11.64
C ALA A 203 -20.61 -1.61 -10.47
N TYR A 204 -20.75 -0.31 -10.72
CA TYR A 204 -20.67 0.71 -9.68
C TYR A 204 -21.79 0.56 -8.63
N GLU A 205 -23.04 0.31 -9.07
CA GLU A 205 -24.17 0.09 -8.17
C GLU A 205 -23.98 -1.18 -7.31
N ASP A 206 -23.45 -2.27 -7.89
CA ASP A 206 -23.13 -3.49 -7.14
C ASP A 206 -22.03 -3.25 -6.10
N GLU A 207 -21.00 -2.46 -6.42
CA GLU A 207 -19.94 -2.09 -5.50
C GLU A 207 -20.46 -1.26 -4.31
N ILE A 208 -21.27 -0.25 -4.59
CA ILE A 208 -21.89 0.59 -3.53
C ILE A 208 -22.76 -0.25 -2.60
N GLU A 209 -23.59 -1.12 -3.16
CA GLU A 209 -24.47 -1.99 -2.38
C GLU A 209 -23.68 -3.03 -1.57
N TRP A 210 -22.58 -3.53 -2.13
CA TRP A 210 -21.65 -4.42 -1.44
C TRP A 210 -20.95 -3.72 -0.27
N GLU A 211 -20.46 -2.49 -0.47
CA GLU A 211 -19.84 -1.68 0.60
C GLU A 211 -20.84 -1.35 1.71
N LYS A 212 -22.08 -0.95 1.37
CA LYS A 212 -23.15 -0.69 2.34
C LYS A 212 -23.49 -1.92 3.20
N SER A 213 -23.57 -3.09 2.57
CA SER A 213 -23.85 -4.34 3.28
C SER A 213 -22.74 -4.70 4.23
N ASN A 214 -21.49 -4.55 3.81
CA ASN A 214 -20.32 -4.78 4.64
C ASN A 214 -20.27 -3.83 5.84
N MET A 215 -20.52 -2.54 5.61
CA MET A 215 -20.55 -1.51 6.66
C MET A 215 -21.62 -1.80 7.69
N TYR A 216 -22.84 -2.13 7.24
CA TYR A 216 -23.96 -2.44 8.10
C TYR A 216 -23.67 -3.61 9.04
N GLU A 217 -23.15 -4.73 8.52
CA GLU A 217 -22.84 -5.91 9.36
C GLU A 217 -21.66 -5.64 10.30
N LEU A 218 -20.60 -4.96 9.85
CA LEU A 218 -19.48 -4.61 10.71
C LEU A 218 -19.90 -3.69 11.86
N GLU A 219 -20.73 -2.69 11.60
CA GLU A 219 -21.25 -1.81 12.64
C GLU A 219 -22.04 -2.55 13.71
N ARG A 220 -22.89 -3.51 13.31
CA ARG A 220 -23.64 -4.36 14.25
C ARG A 220 -22.72 -5.18 15.14
N VAL A 221 -21.64 -5.74 14.55
CA VAL A 221 -20.63 -6.51 15.29
C VAL A 221 -19.88 -5.61 16.26
N ILE A 222 -19.44 -4.42 15.85
CA ILE A 222 -18.79 -3.45 16.75
C ILE A 222 -19.75 -3.05 17.90
N GLU A 223 -21.01 -2.74 17.58
CA GLU A 223 -22.04 -2.40 18.56
C GLU A 223 -22.23 -3.50 19.61
N TRP A 224 -22.27 -4.76 19.20
CA TRP A 224 -22.33 -5.92 20.08
C TRP A 224 -21.05 -6.04 20.91
N PHE A 225 -19.88 -5.97 20.27
CA PHE A 225 -18.58 -6.14 20.94
C PHE A 225 -18.36 -5.10 22.06
N THR A 226 -18.78 -3.83 21.82
CA THR A 226 -18.70 -2.76 22.85
C THR A 226 -19.59 -2.98 24.08
N LYS A 227 -20.53 -3.92 24.03
CA LYS A 227 -21.43 -4.25 25.15
C LYS A 227 -21.00 -5.51 25.91
N LEU A 228 -19.96 -6.20 25.44
CA LEU A 228 -19.46 -7.39 26.12
C LEU A 228 -18.78 -7.01 27.46
N ASP A 229 -19.05 -7.80 28.47
CA ASP A 229 -18.31 -7.76 29.74
C ASP A 229 -16.98 -8.52 29.55
N THR A 230 -15.97 -7.81 29.06
CA THR A 230 -14.66 -8.37 28.69
C THR A 230 -13.57 -7.33 28.93
N PRO A 231 -12.33 -7.73 29.29
CA PRO A 231 -11.20 -6.81 29.36
C PRO A 231 -10.71 -6.32 27.98
N LEU A 232 -11.23 -6.91 26.88
CA LEU A 232 -10.83 -6.59 25.52
C LEU A 232 -11.40 -5.24 25.09
N LYS A 233 -10.54 -4.36 24.61
CA LYS A 233 -10.93 -3.04 24.12
C LYS A 233 -11.34 -3.10 22.63
N THR A 234 -12.12 -2.10 22.22
CA THR A 234 -12.50 -1.91 20.81
C THR A 234 -11.62 -0.84 20.17
N VAL A 235 -10.87 -1.20 19.15
CA VAL A 235 -10.07 -0.26 18.37
C VAL A 235 -10.59 -0.26 16.94
N ILE A 236 -11.01 0.90 16.42
CA ILE A 236 -11.44 1.09 15.03
C ILE A 236 -10.36 1.86 14.28
N ARG A 237 -9.92 1.34 13.16
CA ARG A 237 -9.00 2.00 12.26
C ARG A 237 -9.66 2.22 10.90
N PRO A 238 -10.22 3.41 10.64
CA PRO A 238 -10.83 3.74 9.36
C PRO A 238 -9.82 3.70 8.22
N HIS A 239 -10.31 3.35 7.02
CA HIS A 239 -9.52 3.47 5.80
C HIS A 239 -9.17 4.96 5.52
N PRO A 240 -7.99 5.29 4.98
CA PRO A 240 -7.61 6.68 4.72
C PRO A 240 -8.52 7.45 3.75
N ALA A 241 -9.35 6.77 2.98
CA ALA A 241 -10.37 7.37 2.10
C ALA A 241 -11.70 7.63 2.79
N GLU A 242 -11.86 7.25 4.07
CA GLU A 242 -13.08 7.45 4.84
C GLU A 242 -13.08 8.75 5.64
N ASP A 243 -14.29 9.27 5.86
CA ASP A 243 -14.54 10.34 6.82
C ASP A 243 -14.48 9.79 8.25
N VAL A 244 -13.38 10.07 8.93
CA VAL A 244 -13.15 9.63 10.32
C VAL A 244 -14.13 10.27 11.31
N SER A 245 -14.67 11.44 10.98
CA SER A 245 -15.64 12.14 11.84
C SER A 245 -16.92 11.33 12.07
N TYR A 246 -17.32 10.53 11.06
CA TYR A 246 -18.43 9.60 11.18
C TYR A 246 -18.24 8.62 12.34
N TRP A 247 -17.08 7.96 12.40
CA TRP A 247 -16.76 6.97 13.44
C TRP A 247 -16.65 7.63 14.81
N LYS A 248 -15.97 8.78 14.90
CA LYS A 248 -15.86 9.56 16.14
C LYS A 248 -17.22 9.96 16.69
N LYS A 249 -18.11 10.47 15.85
CA LYS A 249 -19.46 10.86 16.24
C LYS A 249 -20.30 9.66 16.69
N LYS A 250 -20.24 8.55 15.95
CA LYS A 250 -21.01 7.34 16.25
C LYS A 250 -20.64 6.71 17.58
N TYR A 251 -19.34 6.70 17.93
CA TYR A 251 -18.83 6.05 19.13
C TYR A 251 -18.34 7.01 20.21
N SER A 252 -18.67 8.32 20.14
CA SER A 252 -18.21 9.34 21.10
C SER A 252 -18.55 9.08 22.58
N HIS A 253 -19.56 8.26 22.82
CA HIS A 253 -20.07 7.92 24.16
C HIS A 253 -19.66 6.51 24.64
N LYS A 254 -18.76 5.84 23.90
CA LYS A 254 -18.30 4.47 24.18
C LYS A 254 -16.79 4.45 24.41
N ASP A 255 -16.33 3.44 25.13
CA ASP A 255 -14.88 3.17 25.30
C ASP A 255 -14.34 2.52 24.02
N VAL A 256 -14.21 3.35 22.95
CA VAL A 256 -13.75 2.95 21.62
C VAL A 256 -12.61 3.86 21.21
N TYR A 257 -11.50 3.27 20.80
CA TYR A 257 -10.34 4.00 20.28
C TYR A 257 -10.45 4.12 18.74
N ILE A 258 -10.44 5.35 18.24
CA ILE A 258 -10.46 5.62 16.79
C ILE A 258 -9.05 6.04 16.36
N ILE A 259 -8.43 5.26 15.46
CA ILE A 259 -7.04 5.47 15.06
C ILE A 259 -6.96 6.08 13.66
N GLU A 260 -6.22 7.18 13.56
CA GLU A 260 -6.04 7.93 12.32
C GLU A 260 -4.58 7.96 11.89
N ASN A 261 -4.36 8.03 10.58
CA ASN A 261 -3.05 8.35 9.97
C ASN A 261 -1.86 7.53 10.50
N SER A 262 -2.10 6.29 10.90
CA SER A 262 -1.07 5.38 11.42
C SER A 262 -0.89 4.16 10.53
N PRO A 263 0.34 3.62 10.37
CA PRO A 263 0.58 2.36 9.68
C PRO A 263 -0.29 1.23 10.28
N PRO A 264 -0.85 0.32 9.47
CA PRO A 264 -1.68 -0.77 9.99
C PRO A 264 -0.87 -1.79 10.78
N THR A 265 0.37 -2.07 10.37
CA THR A 265 1.21 -3.16 10.88
C THR A 265 1.40 -3.16 12.40
N PRO A 266 1.76 -2.05 13.10
CA PRO A 266 1.92 -2.08 14.55
C PRO A 266 0.59 -2.33 15.29
N TRP A 267 -0.52 -1.83 14.76
CA TRP A 267 -1.85 -2.05 15.33
C TRP A 267 -2.32 -3.50 15.16
N ILE A 268 -2.04 -4.12 14.00
CA ILE A 268 -2.32 -5.55 13.78
C ILE A 268 -1.47 -6.40 14.74
N LEU A 269 -0.16 -6.13 14.85
CA LEU A 269 0.76 -6.90 15.71
C LEU A 269 0.48 -6.72 17.21
N ALA A 270 -0.14 -5.63 17.62
CA ALA A 270 -0.49 -5.39 19.00
C ALA A 270 -1.87 -5.94 19.38
N SER A 271 -2.75 -6.24 18.42
CA SER A 271 -4.11 -6.75 18.64
C SER A 271 -4.14 -8.24 18.96
N GLU A 272 -5.21 -8.68 19.61
CA GLU A 272 -5.52 -10.11 19.79
C GLU A 272 -6.06 -10.73 18.50
N ALA A 273 -6.88 -9.96 17.75
CA ALA A 273 -7.38 -10.35 16.44
C ALA A 273 -7.76 -9.12 15.59
N LEU A 274 -7.78 -9.29 14.27
CA LEU A 274 -8.28 -8.34 13.30
C LEU A 274 -9.65 -8.76 12.78
N VAL A 275 -10.63 -7.86 12.83
CA VAL A 275 -11.91 -7.99 12.12
C VAL A 275 -11.95 -6.97 10.99
N HIS A 276 -12.28 -7.40 9.78
CA HIS A 276 -12.30 -6.54 8.60
C HIS A 276 -13.41 -6.92 7.62
N THR A 277 -13.63 -6.05 6.63
CA THR A 277 -14.53 -6.30 5.50
C THR A 277 -13.71 -6.17 4.22
N THR A 278 -13.15 -7.29 3.72
CA THR A 278 -12.42 -7.28 2.44
C THR A 278 -11.21 -6.34 2.34
N CYS A 279 -10.70 -5.82 3.44
CA CYS A 279 -9.56 -4.92 3.47
C CYS A 279 -8.24 -5.66 3.19
N THR A 280 -7.30 -5.04 2.48
CA THR A 280 -5.92 -5.56 2.26
C THR A 280 -5.23 -5.95 3.56
N THR A 281 -5.57 -5.30 4.68
CA THR A 281 -5.01 -5.59 6.01
C THR A 281 -5.31 -7.00 6.53
N GLY A 282 -6.38 -7.66 6.06
CA GLY A 282 -6.61 -9.08 6.36
C GLY A 282 -5.52 -9.98 5.79
N PHE A 283 -5.01 -9.63 4.62
CA PHE A 283 -3.87 -10.31 4.05
C PHE A 283 -2.56 -9.99 4.81
N GLU A 284 -2.36 -8.72 5.21
CA GLU A 284 -1.22 -8.35 6.06
C GLU A 284 -1.26 -9.11 7.40
N ALA A 285 -2.44 -9.21 8.04
CA ALA A 285 -2.62 -10.00 9.27
C ALA A 285 -2.21 -11.47 9.09
N ARG A 286 -2.56 -12.07 7.94
CA ARG A 286 -2.11 -13.44 7.61
C ARG A 286 -0.59 -13.57 7.53
N LEU A 287 0.11 -12.60 6.90
CA LEU A 287 1.57 -12.58 6.83
C LEU A 287 2.23 -12.35 8.19
N LEU A 288 1.58 -11.56 9.06
CA LEU A 288 2.00 -11.26 10.42
C LEU A 288 1.66 -12.36 11.43
N GLU A 289 0.94 -13.39 10.99
CA GLU A 289 0.45 -14.51 11.82
C GLU A 289 -0.49 -14.03 12.94
N VAL A 290 -1.30 -13.01 12.67
CA VAL A 290 -2.33 -12.49 13.59
C VAL A 290 -3.68 -13.07 13.18
N PRO A 291 -4.49 -13.58 14.13
CA PRO A 291 -5.84 -14.07 13.87
C PRO A 291 -6.70 -13.01 13.19
N SER A 292 -7.53 -13.41 12.21
CA SER A 292 -8.37 -12.46 11.49
C SER A 292 -9.72 -13.05 11.10
N LEU A 293 -10.73 -12.18 10.98
CA LEU A 293 -12.08 -12.51 10.51
C LEU A 293 -12.50 -11.52 9.43
N SER A 294 -12.98 -12.04 8.29
CA SER A 294 -13.58 -11.21 7.23
C SER A 294 -15.11 -11.30 7.30
N ILE A 295 -15.79 -10.16 7.45
CA ILE A 295 -17.25 -10.09 7.42
C ILE A 295 -17.67 -9.69 6.00
N THR A 296 -18.32 -10.62 5.27
CA THR A 296 -18.64 -10.47 3.84
C THR A 296 -20.04 -11.03 3.52
N PRO A 297 -21.12 -10.26 3.78
CA PRO A 297 -22.49 -10.72 3.60
C PRO A 297 -22.83 -11.05 2.13
N LYS A 298 -22.26 -10.34 1.16
CA LYS A 298 -22.50 -10.56 -0.27
C LYS A 298 -21.40 -11.38 -0.93
N ILE A 299 -21.29 -12.67 -0.58
CA ILE A 299 -20.27 -13.59 -1.12
C ILE A 299 -20.42 -13.87 -2.62
N ASN A 300 -21.58 -13.64 -3.20
CA ASN A 300 -21.83 -13.83 -4.63
C ASN A 300 -21.43 -12.60 -5.47
N SER A 301 -21.08 -11.49 -4.84
CA SER A 301 -20.54 -10.33 -5.54
C SER A 301 -19.19 -10.70 -6.16
N LYS A 302 -18.93 -10.23 -7.39
CA LYS A 302 -17.61 -10.34 -8.03
C LYS A 302 -16.49 -9.75 -7.17
N TYR A 303 -16.79 -8.69 -6.40
CA TYR A 303 -15.83 -8.04 -5.49
C TYR A 303 -15.38 -8.95 -4.36
N HIS A 304 -16.21 -9.90 -3.91
CA HIS A 304 -15.79 -10.88 -2.91
C HIS A 304 -14.66 -11.79 -3.42
N SER A 305 -14.80 -12.32 -4.63
CA SER A 305 -13.80 -13.23 -5.22
C SER A 305 -12.51 -12.53 -5.68
N TYR A 306 -12.57 -11.21 -5.92
CA TYR A 306 -11.42 -10.42 -6.36
C TYR A 306 -10.41 -10.15 -5.26
N ILE A 307 -10.82 -10.23 -3.99
CA ILE A 307 -10.02 -9.79 -2.85
C ILE A 307 -9.38 -10.96 -2.12
N LEU A 308 -8.05 -10.99 -2.15
CA LEU A 308 -7.25 -12.05 -1.54
C LEU A 308 -7.48 -12.20 -0.04
N SER A 309 -7.75 -11.11 0.68
CA SER A 309 -8.01 -11.14 2.14
C SER A 309 -9.16 -12.07 2.50
N ASN A 310 -10.19 -12.19 1.64
CA ASN A 310 -11.33 -13.09 1.85
C ASN A 310 -10.98 -14.57 1.68
N LEU A 311 -9.89 -14.87 0.95
CA LEU A 311 -9.41 -16.25 0.76
C LEU A 311 -8.49 -16.71 1.90
N VAL A 312 -7.94 -15.77 2.66
CA VAL A 312 -6.91 -16.04 3.67
C VAL A 312 -7.37 -15.75 5.11
N SER A 313 -8.57 -15.22 5.29
CA SER A 313 -9.25 -15.06 6.57
C SER A 313 -10.46 -15.98 6.66
N PRO A 314 -10.81 -16.54 7.83
CA PRO A 314 -12.14 -17.08 8.05
C PRO A 314 -13.20 -16.04 7.70
N THR A 315 -14.34 -16.47 7.17
CA THR A 315 -15.36 -15.58 6.64
C THR A 315 -16.67 -15.77 7.39
N ALA A 316 -17.26 -14.67 7.88
CA ALA A 316 -18.62 -14.59 8.38
C ALA A 316 -19.53 -13.90 7.35
N ARG A 317 -20.72 -14.46 7.11
CA ARG A 317 -21.68 -13.96 6.11
C ARG A 317 -22.69 -12.98 6.66
N ASN A 318 -22.78 -12.90 7.97
CA ASN A 318 -23.74 -12.05 8.67
C ASN A 318 -23.27 -11.80 10.11
N TYR A 319 -24.04 -10.98 10.83
CA TYR A 319 -23.82 -10.65 12.21
C TYR A 319 -23.72 -11.90 13.12
N ASP A 320 -24.64 -12.86 12.99
CA ASP A 320 -24.71 -14.02 13.89
C ASP A 320 -23.49 -14.92 13.75
N GLU A 321 -23.05 -15.21 12.52
CA GLU A 321 -21.83 -15.97 12.24
C GLU A 321 -20.58 -15.24 12.77
N ALA A 322 -20.53 -13.90 12.66
CA ALA A 322 -19.41 -13.12 13.16
C ALA A 322 -19.36 -13.11 14.69
N VAL A 323 -20.50 -12.97 15.35
CA VAL A 323 -20.64 -13.04 16.82
C VAL A 323 -20.23 -14.41 17.34
N GLU A 324 -20.67 -15.48 16.72
CA GLU A 324 -20.30 -16.86 17.05
C GLU A 324 -18.78 -17.03 16.92
N ALA A 325 -18.19 -16.66 15.79
CA ALA A 325 -16.76 -16.82 15.53
C ALA A 325 -15.89 -16.02 16.53
N ILE A 326 -16.28 -14.78 16.86
CA ILE A 326 -15.56 -13.95 17.83
C ILE A 326 -15.73 -14.48 19.24
N SER A 327 -16.92 -14.93 19.62
CA SER A 327 -17.19 -15.51 20.96
C SER A 327 -16.37 -16.77 21.17
N ASP A 328 -16.33 -17.66 20.21
CA ASP A 328 -15.51 -18.87 20.23
C ASP A 328 -14.02 -18.57 20.41
N PHE A 329 -13.52 -17.55 19.68
CA PHE A 329 -12.14 -17.13 19.82
C PHE A 329 -11.84 -16.58 21.24
N ILE A 330 -12.74 -15.77 21.80
CA ILE A 330 -12.61 -15.25 23.18
C ILE A 330 -12.61 -16.39 24.22
N LEU A 331 -13.32 -17.47 23.95
CA LEU A 331 -13.33 -18.69 24.79
C LEU A 331 -12.09 -19.58 24.61
N GLY A 332 -11.13 -19.18 23.77
CA GLY A 332 -9.86 -19.85 23.55
C GLY A 332 -9.81 -20.82 22.37
N ASN A 333 -10.82 -20.81 21.49
CA ASN A 333 -10.79 -21.59 20.26
C ASN A 333 -9.97 -20.85 19.18
N ASN A 334 -9.13 -21.57 18.41
CA ASN A 334 -8.28 -20.98 17.37
C ASN A 334 -8.99 -20.90 16.01
N ASN A 335 -10.28 -20.61 15.99
CA ASN A 335 -11.12 -20.60 14.80
C ASN A 335 -10.87 -19.40 13.85
N LEU A 336 -10.19 -18.34 14.33
CA LEU A 336 -9.79 -17.20 13.51
C LEU A 336 -8.41 -17.36 12.83
N ILE A 337 -7.83 -18.56 12.90
CA ILE A 337 -6.57 -18.90 12.24
C ILE A 337 -6.83 -19.94 11.16
N ILE A 338 -6.55 -19.60 9.90
CA ILE A 338 -6.61 -20.58 8.81
C ILE A 338 -5.30 -21.38 8.76
N ASN A 339 -5.34 -22.62 9.21
CA ASN A 339 -4.19 -23.54 9.19
C ASN A 339 -4.25 -24.57 8.07
N SER A 340 -5.14 -24.44 7.07
CA SER A 340 -5.27 -25.46 6.05
C SER A 340 -4.14 -25.39 5.01
N ASN A 341 -3.52 -26.56 4.74
CA ASN A 341 -2.54 -26.72 3.66
C ASN A 341 -3.11 -26.35 2.27
N GLU A 342 -4.41 -26.48 2.09
CA GLU A 342 -5.09 -26.12 0.84
C GLU A 342 -5.11 -24.60 0.61
N ASN A 343 -5.37 -23.81 1.66
CA ASN A 343 -5.33 -22.36 1.57
C ASN A 343 -3.91 -21.85 1.37
N ASN A 344 -2.91 -22.48 1.99
CA ASN A 344 -1.51 -22.15 1.74
C ASN A 344 -1.11 -22.37 0.28
N LYS A 345 -1.53 -23.48 -0.35
CA LYS A 345 -1.31 -23.72 -1.78
C LYS A 345 -2.02 -22.74 -2.70
N LYS A 346 -3.23 -22.29 -2.33
CA LYS A 346 -3.93 -21.24 -3.07
C LYS A 346 -3.16 -19.91 -2.98
N MET A 347 -2.58 -19.61 -1.82
CA MET A 347 -1.77 -18.42 -1.62
C MET A 347 -0.45 -18.43 -2.40
N GLU A 348 0.23 -19.56 -2.54
CA GLU A 348 1.49 -19.68 -3.30
C GLU A 348 1.37 -19.18 -4.74
N LYS A 349 0.16 -19.24 -5.35
CA LYS A 349 -0.08 -18.69 -6.69
C LYS A 349 -0.03 -17.17 -6.75
N PHE A 350 -0.41 -16.50 -5.66
CA PHE A 350 -0.54 -15.06 -5.58
C PHE A 350 0.65 -14.39 -4.88
N PHE A 351 1.51 -15.19 -4.23
CA PHE A 351 2.71 -14.68 -3.56
C PHE A 351 3.96 -15.36 -4.06
N PRO A 352 5.04 -14.59 -4.29
CA PRO A 352 6.36 -15.18 -4.34
C PRO A 352 6.69 -15.80 -2.98
N ASP A 353 7.58 -16.78 -2.99
CA ASP A 353 8.14 -17.35 -1.76
C ASP A 353 8.90 -16.27 -0.97
N LEU A 354 8.16 -15.58 -0.08
CA LEU A 354 8.69 -14.48 0.72
C LEU A 354 9.73 -14.94 1.75
N ASP A 355 9.87 -16.23 2.00
CA ASP A 355 10.87 -16.77 2.90
C ASP A 355 12.24 -16.83 2.18
N ASN A 356 12.27 -17.13 0.89
CA ASN A 356 13.50 -17.25 0.09
C ASN A 356 13.76 -16.04 -0.82
N ILE A 357 12.75 -15.24 -1.15
CA ILE A 357 12.87 -14.09 -2.06
C ILE A 357 12.84 -12.79 -1.25
N SER A 358 13.82 -11.92 -1.49
CA SER A 358 13.78 -10.55 -0.99
C SER A 358 13.41 -9.58 -2.11
N ALA A 359 12.19 -9.03 -2.04
CA ALA A 359 11.71 -8.01 -2.97
C ALA A 359 12.62 -6.78 -2.96
N VAL A 360 12.99 -6.30 -1.77
CA VAL A 360 13.86 -5.14 -1.58
C VAL A 360 15.21 -5.35 -2.24
N ARG A 361 15.88 -6.49 -1.98
CA ARG A 361 17.19 -6.79 -2.56
C ARG A 361 17.14 -7.01 -4.07
N ASN A 362 16.10 -7.69 -4.57
CA ASN A 362 15.93 -7.94 -5.99
C ASN A 362 15.67 -6.64 -6.77
N ILE A 363 14.74 -5.82 -6.31
CA ILE A 363 14.42 -4.53 -6.94
C ILE A 363 15.66 -3.63 -6.91
N SER A 364 16.33 -3.50 -5.76
CA SER A 364 17.51 -2.64 -5.64
C SER A 364 18.65 -3.08 -6.54
N LYS A 365 18.89 -4.39 -6.69
CA LYS A 365 19.91 -4.95 -7.58
C LYS A 365 19.59 -4.62 -9.05
N ILE A 366 18.34 -4.78 -9.46
CA ILE A 366 17.93 -4.53 -10.84
C ILE A 366 18.01 -3.04 -11.17
N ILE A 367 17.53 -2.17 -10.27
CA ILE A 367 17.63 -0.71 -10.43
C ILE A 367 19.11 -0.29 -10.53
N SER A 368 19.97 -0.74 -9.63
CA SER A 368 21.39 -0.40 -9.64
C SER A 368 22.06 -0.84 -10.96
N ASN A 369 21.78 -2.07 -11.42
CA ASN A 369 22.32 -2.57 -12.68
C ASN A 369 21.80 -1.81 -13.90
N SER A 370 20.51 -1.44 -13.90
CA SER A 370 19.91 -0.67 -14.99
C SER A 370 20.54 0.72 -15.09
N ILE A 371 20.75 1.38 -13.96
CA ILE A 371 21.42 2.67 -13.91
C ILE A 371 22.86 2.56 -14.39
N GLN A 372 23.62 1.57 -13.93
CA GLN A 372 25.02 1.39 -14.32
C GLN A 372 25.17 1.13 -15.83
N LYS A 373 24.34 0.26 -16.40
CA LYS A 373 24.33 0.00 -17.84
C LYS A 373 24.04 1.25 -18.67
N ASN A 374 23.13 2.12 -18.21
CA ASN A 374 22.83 3.37 -18.88
C ASN A 374 23.94 4.41 -18.77
N LEU A 375 24.72 4.38 -17.68
CA LEU A 375 25.90 5.23 -17.53
C LEU A 375 27.08 4.80 -18.42
N GLU A 376 27.19 3.50 -18.71
CA GLU A 376 28.25 2.92 -19.53
C GLU A 376 27.94 2.99 -21.05
N ASN A 377 26.66 3.12 -21.44
CA ASN A 377 26.19 3.13 -22.81
C ASN A 377 25.96 4.55 -23.32
N GLU A 378 26.99 5.17 -23.89
CA GLU A 378 26.87 6.50 -24.54
C GLU A 378 25.92 6.50 -25.75
N ASP A 379 25.66 5.34 -26.38
CA ASP A 379 24.83 5.17 -27.58
C ASP A 379 23.30 5.24 -27.32
N LEU A 380 22.83 5.11 -26.09
CA LEU A 380 21.39 5.12 -25.77
C LEU A 380 20.79 6.53 -25.66
N GLY A 381 21.55 7.58 -25.96
CA GLY A 381 21.06 8.96 -25.99
C GLY A 381 20.72 9.54 -24.61
N TYR A 382 20.81 8.77 -23.56
CA TYR A 382 20.65 9.22 -22.18
C TYR A 382 21.91 9.92 -21.69
N LYS A 383 22.12 11.15 -22.14
CA LYS A 383 23.09 12.03 -21.49
C LYS A 383 22.51 12.39 -20.12
N TRP A 384 22.96 11.71 -19.09
CA TRP A 384 22.72 12.07 -17.68
C TRP A 384 23.40 13.40 -17.38
N THR A 385 22.89 14.47 -18.00
CA THR A 385 23.35 15.81 -17.74
C THR A 385 22.77 16.23 -16.41
N LEU A 386 23.61 16.23 -15.40
CA LEU A 386 23.36 16.90 -14.14
C LEU A 386 22.99 18.35 -14.42
N ARG A 387 21.69 18.65 -14.37
CA ARG A 387 21.25 20.04 -14.31
C ARG A 387 21.73 20.58 -12.97
N LYS A 388 22.72 21.49 -13.00
CA LYS A 388 23.33 22.08 -11.80
C LYS A 388 22.37 22.95 -11.00
N ASP A 389 21.30 23.42 -11.63
CA ASP A 389 20.36 24.40 -11.06
C ASP A 389 18.95 23.81 -11.01
N CYS A 390 18.74 22.89 -10.03
CA CYS A 390 17.41 22.37 -9.75
C CYS A 390 16.66 23.36 -8.86
N SER A 391 15.74 24.12 -9.43
CA SER A 391 14.77 24.88 -8.65
C SER A 391 13.52 24.02 -8.44
N TRP A 392 13.34 23.53 -7.23
CA TRP A 392 12.11 22.85 -6.86
C TRP A 392 10.94 23.82 -6.88
N VAL A 393 9.92 23.50 -7.66
CA VAL A 393 8.68 24.27 -7.66
C VAL A 393 7.92 23.95 -6.39
N ASN A 394 7.83 24.93 -5.48
CA ASN A 394 7.00 24.83 -4.29
C ASN A 394 5.52 24.85 -4.72
N LEU A 395 4.79 23.79 -4.43
CA LEU A 395 3.36 23.72 -4.68
C LEU A 395 2.61 24.39 -3.54
N SER A 396 1.68 25.30 -3.89
CA SER A 396 0.62 25.70 -2.96
C SER A 396 -0.20 24.44 -2.61
N ARG A 397 -0.12 24.03 -1.35
CA ARG A 397 -0.63 22.73 -0.93
C ARG A 397 -2.12 22.79 -0.68
N ARG A 398 -2.85 21.90 -1.31
CA ARG A 398 -4.21 21.56 -0.87
C ARG A 398 -4.11 20.86 0.49
N LYS A 399 -4.99 21.22 1.42
CA LYS A 399 -5.04 20.65 2.78
C LYS A 399 -5.06 19.11 2.78
N GLU A 400 -5.74 18.53 1.80
CA GLU A 400 -5.89 17.09 1.60
C GLU A 400 -4.56 16.40 1.29
N TRP A 401 -3.65 17.06 0.58
CA TRP A 401 -2.33 16.49 0.25
C TRP A 401 -1.41 16.48 1.46
N ILE A 402 -1.50 17.50 2.31
CA ILE A 402 -0.77 17.57 3.58
C ILE A 402 -1.20 16.41 4.49
N ASN A 403 -2.50 16.14 4.55
CA ASN A 403 -3.05 15.03 5.35
C ASN A 403 -2.61 13.66 4.84
N LYS A 404 -2.40 13.49 3.53
CA LYS A 404 -1.91 12.23 2.95
C LYS A 404 -0.43 11.97 3.22
N PHE A 405 0.40 13.03 3.24
CA PHE A 405 1.82 12.92 3.50
C PHE A 405 2.37 14.19 4.15
N SER A 406 2.80 14.06 5.39
CA SER A 406 3.59 15.04 6.14
C SER A 406 4.57 14.29 7.03
N ALA A 407 5.85 14.66 7.01
CA ALA A 407 6.87 14.08 7.85
C ALA A 407 7.89 15.14 8.27
N SER A 408 8.52 14.93 9.44
CA SER A 408 9.69 15.73 9.84
C SER A 408 10.99 15.05 9.40
N THR A 409 12.06 15.83 9.37
CA THR A 409 13.41 15.30 9.09
C THR A 409 13.82 14.27 10.14
N GLU A 410 13.48 14.53 11.39
CA GLU A 410 13.80 13.67 12.54
C GLU A 410 13.07 12.32 12.43
N GLU A 411 11.80 12.34 12.01
CA GLU A 411 11.02 11.13 11.77
C GLU A 411 11.65 10.27 10.69
N ILE A 412 11.98 10.85 9.52
CA ILE A 412 12.60 10.12 8.41
C ILE A 412 13.98 9.62 8.83
N ALA A 413 14.82 10.43 9.48
CA ALA A 413 16.15 10.05 9.92
C ALA A 413 16.11 8.90 10.94
N SER A 414 15.19 8.96 11.91
CA SER A 414 15.01 7.89 12.88
C SER A 414 14.60 6.56 12.23
N LYS A 415 13.66 6.59 11.28
CA LYS A 415 13.23 5.40 10.53
C LYS A 415 14.37 4.85 9.68
N VAL A 416 15.09 5.69 8.98
CA VAL A 416 16.26 5.31 8.15
C VAL A 416 17.34 4.64 9.01
N GLN A 417 17.61 5.14 10.20
CA GLN A 417 18.57 4.54 11.12
C GLN A 417 18.13 3.16 11.60
N ILE A 418 16.87 3.01 12.00
CA ILE A 418 16.30 1.71 12.39
C ILE A 418 16.42 0.71 11.25
N ILE A 419 16.04 1.12 10.04
CA ILE A 419 16.12 0.29 8.83
C ILE A 419 17.57 -0.06 8.49
N GLY A 420 18.50 0.88 8.60
CA GLY A 420 19.93 0.63 8.41
C GLY A 420 20.44 -0.47 9.33
N ASN A 421 20.05 -0.44 10.60
CA ASN A 421 20.38 -1.49 11.57
C ASN A 421 19.77 -2.85 11.19
N ILE A 422 18.48 -2.89 10.77
CA ILE A 422 17.81 -4.11 10.31
C ILE A 422 18.52 -4.74 9.11
N LEU A 423 18.97 -3.91 8.17
CA LEU A 423 19.67 -4.34 6.95
C LEU A 423 21.18 -4.56 7.14
N ASN A 424 21.72 -4.31 8.34
CA ASN A 424 23.16 -4.37 8.66
C ASN A 424 24.02 -3.44 7.76
N ILE A 425 23.54 -2.21 7.55
CA ILE A 425 24.23 -1.20 6.75
C ILE A 425 25.07 -0.32 7.68
N ASN A 426 26.39 -0.37 7.51
CA ASN A 426 27.35 0.36 8.35
C ASN A 426 27.75 1.73 7.76
N LYS A 427 26.93 2.29 6.85
CA LYS A 427 27.16 3.61 6.27
C LYS A 427 26.37 4.67 7.05
N GLU A 428 26.96 5.84 7.24
CA GLU A 428 26.22 7.01 7.72
C GLU A 428 25.25 7.47 6.64
N ILE A 429 23.96 7.44 6.93
CA ILE A 429 22.90 7.89 6.01
C ILE A 429 22.43 9.26 6.45
N LYS A 430 22.46 10.21 5.52
CA LYS A 430 22.05 11.59 5.72
C LYS A 430 20.66 11.83 5.15
N VAL A 431 19.89 12.65 5.83
CA VAL A 431 18.54 13.05 5.43
C VAL A 431 18.46 14.58 5.40
N GLN A 432 18.05 15.13 4.28
CA GLN A 432 17.80 16.54 4.09
C GLN A 432 16.38 16.77 3.59
N LYS A 433 15.65 17.64 4.26
CA LYS A 433 14.34 18.09 3.82
C LYS A 433 14.49 19.03 2.64
N ILE A 434 13.83 18.73 1.51
CA ILE A 434 13.73 19.61 0.35
C ILE A 434 12.52 20.54 0.52
N ASP A 435 11.38 19.94 0.87
CA ASP A 435 10.18 20.64 1.29
C ASP A 435 9.43 19.76 2.33
N ASP A 436 8.25 20.20 2.83
CA ASP A 436 7.54 19.44 3.87
C ASP A 436 7.12 18.03 3.47
N SER A 437 7.19 17.68 2.19
CA SER A 437 6.78 16.40 1.62
C SER A 437 7.86 15.68 0.81
N LEU A 438 9.05 16.30 0.68
CA LEU A 438 10.16 15.75 -0.11
C LEU A 438 11.44 15.72 0.70
N PHE A 439 12.15 14.60 0.62
CA PHE A 439 13.40 14.37 1.31
C PHE A 439 14.47 13.83 0.36
N ASN A 440 15.68 14.36 0.48
CA ASN A 440 16.87 13.78 -0.12
C ASN A 440 17.57 12.90 0.92
N ILE A 441 17.90 11.66 0.56
CA ILE A 441 18.53 10.67 1.43
C ILE A 441 19.74 10.08 0.69
N TRP A 442 20.92 10.12 1.34
CA TRP A 442 22.15 9.64 0.72
C TRP A 442 23.16 9.15 1.76
N SER A 443 24.22 8.47 1.33
CA SER A 443 25.41 8.19 2.16
C SER A 443 26.65 8.82 1.53
N ASN A 444 27.62 9.10 2.37
CA ASN A 444 28.96 9.51 1.93
C ASN A 444 29.72 8.33 1.30
#